data_764c9dada0ec070ca1262e0c5a4aef2a
#
_entry.id   764c9dada0ec070ca1262e0c5a4aef2a
#
_cell.length_a   1.000
_cell.length_b   1.000
_cell.length_c   1.000
_cell.angle_alpha   90.00
_cell.angle_beta   90.00
_cell.angle_gamma   90.00
#
_symmetry.space_group_name_H-M   'P 1'
#
loop_
_entity.id
_entity.type
_entity.pdbx_description
1 polymer ?
#
loop_
_entity_poly.entity_id
_entity_poly.type
_entity_poly.pdbx_seq_one_letter_code
_entity_poly.pdbx_strand_id
1 'polypeptide(L)'
;AMSRRQRQMCIRDSNITVRSLTVSGLTASNKAYDASTTASISKTGAIYTGLVSGDDFTLTATGVFNNANVANGKTVTISSSYSGDDVSNYSITNQSSTTANIFAKTLTANASASNKTYNGNTTATVTLTFSGLVGSQTLGQSVTAAFNNKNVGTGKTVTVNSITLSDGSNGGLASNYTISAGQTTTANIAGKALTVSGITAPNKTYDGNTNAPLDGSSILYSGLVSGDDIG
;
A
#
# COMPACT_ATOMS: atom_id res chain seq x y z
N ALA A 1 -45.71 -51.79 74.84
CA ALA A 1 -44.70 -50.78 74.48
C ALA A 1 -44.40 -50.86 72.96
N MET A 2 -44.91 -49.88 72.20
CA MET A 2 -44.65 -49.79 70.73
C MET A 2 -43.34 -49.09 70.51
N SER A 3 -42.39 -49.77 69.90
CA SER A 3 -41.15 -49.22 69.44
C SER A 3 -41.42 -48.30 68.24
N ARG A 4 -41.08 -47.00 68.38
CA ARG A 4 -41.06 -46.05 67.29
C ARG A 4 -39.85 -46.37 66.45
N ARG A 5 -40.04 -46.94 65.24
CA ARG A 5 -39.05 -46.99 64.24
C ARG A 5 -38.80 -45.54 63.71
N GLN A 6 -37.73 -44.95 64.13
CA GLN A 6 -37.20 -43.75 63.48
C GLN A 6 -36.88 -44.13 62.03
N ARG A 7 -37.63 -43.61 61.07
CA ARG A 7 -37.25 -43.60 59.71
C ARG A 7 -36.12 -42.53 59.57
N GLN A 8 -34.89 -42.98 59.53
CA GLN A 8 -33.77 -42.17 59.17
C GLN A 8 -33.92 -41.87 57.68
N MET A 9 -34.43 -40.66 57.41
CA MET A 9 -34.48 -40.14 56.04
C MET A 9 -33.06 -39.80 55.65
N CYS A 10 -32.40 -40.67 54.86
CA CYS A 10 -31.12 -40.35 54.22
C CYS A 10 -31.39 -39.23 53.21
N ILE A 11 -31.17 -37.99 53.66
CA ILE A 11 -31.00 -36.86 52.73
C ILE A 11 -29.70 -37.15 51.99
N ARG A 12 -29.76 -37.57 50.72
CA ARG A 12 -28.62 -37.57 49.87
C ARG A 12 -28.38 -36.11 49.48
N ASP A 13 -27.38 -35.50 50.11
CA ASP A 13 -26.89 -34.22 49.69
C ASP A 13 -26.34 -34.39 48.25
N SER A 14 -27.12 -33.93 47.26
CA SER A 14 -26.66 -33.88 45.87
C SER A 14 -26.02 -32.53 45.64
N ASN A 15 -24.75 -32.54 45.29
CA ASN A 15 -24.03 -31.30 44.89
C ASN A 15 -24.43 -30.93 43.47
N ILE A 16 -24.72 -29.64 43.27
CA ILE A 16 -24.83 -29.07 41.91
C ILE A 16 -23.41 -28.75 41.45
N THR A 17 -23.01 -29.34 40.31
CA THR A 17 -21.71 -29.11 39.71
C THR A 17 -21.84 -28.20 38.50
N VAL A 18 -20.77 -27.46 38.20
CA VAL A 18 -20.70 -26.58 37.01
C VAL A 18 -20.90 -27.37 35.74
N ARG A 19 -21.61 -26.79 34.78
CA ARG A 19 -21.89 -27.37 33.47
C ARG A 19 -20.83 -26.94 32.46
N SER A 20 -20.34 -27.84 31.60
CA SER A 20 -19.44 -27.50 30.53
C SER A 20 -20.15 -26.69 29.45
N LEU A 21 -19.57 -25.55 29.09
CA LEU A 21 -20.02 -24.68 28.01
C LEU A 21 -18.86 -24.46 27.03
N THR A 22 -19.06 -24.77 25.74
CA THR A 22 -18.09 -24.50 24.70
C THR A 22 -18.56 -23.33 23.83
N VAL A 23 -17.72 -22.34 23.66
CA VAL A 23 -17.95 -21.18 22.80
C VAL A 23 -17.12 -21.32 21.53
N SER A 24 -17.79 -21.25 20.37
CA SER A 24 -17.18 -21.36 19.03
C SER A 24 -17.90 -20.47 18.02
N GLY A 25 -17.47 -20.50 16.74
CA GLY A 25 -18.10 -19.74 15.66
C GLY A 25 -17.75 -18.25 15.63
N LEU A 26 -16.76 -17.82 16.45
CA LEU A 26 -16.25 -16.45 16.40
C LEU A 26 -15.37 -16.27 15.15
N THR A 27 -15.60 -15.17 14.42
CA THR A 27 -14.81 -14.83 13.22
C THR A 27 -14.16 -13.46 13.37
N ALA A 28 -13.06 -13.24 12.67
CA ALA A 28 -12.42 -11.93 12.57
C ALA A 28 -12.66 -11.29 11.21
N SER A 29 -12.87 -9.99 11.18
CA SER A 29 -13.00 -9.24 9.93
C SER A 29 -11.64 -8.99 9.29
N ASN A 30 -11.58 -9.07 7.96
CA ASN A 30 -10.45 -8.58 7.19
C ASN A 30 -10.33 -7.05 7.34
N LYS A 31 -9.11 -6.53 7.19
CA LYS A 31 -8.87 -5.08 7.20
C LYS A 31 -7.82 -4.65 6.19
N ALA A 32 -7.80 -3.37 5.84
CA ALA A 32 -6.65 -2.76 5.18
C ALA A 32 -5.54 -2.48 6.20
N TYR A 33 -4.30 -2.45 5.73
CA TYR A 33 -3.13 -2.11 6.56
C TYR A 33 -3.29 -0.74 7.24
N ASP A 34 -3.12 -0.72 8.55
CA ASP A 34 -3.21 0.47 9.41
C ASP A 34 -2.09 0.53 10.46
N ALA A 35 -1.07 -0.33 10.34
CA ALA A 35 0.03 -0.54 11.26
C ALA A 35 -0.38 -1.02 12.67
N SER A 36 -1.65 -1.42 12.88
CA SER A 36 -2.14 -1.94 14.16
C SER A 36 -2.37 -3.45 14.08
N THR A 37 -2.29 -4.12 15.21
CA THR A 37 -2.63 -5.56 15.35
C THR A 37 -4.06 -5.79 15.81
N THR A 38 -4.85 -4.74 16.07
CA THR A 38 -6.23 -4.88 16.51
C THR A 38 -7.08 -5.55 15.44
N ALA A 39 -7.85 -6.57 15.83
CA ALA A 39 -8.82 -7.26 14.98
C ALA A 39 -10.24 -7.11 15.52
N SER A 40 -11.19 -6.82 14.64
CA SER A 40 -12.62 -6.80 14.99
C SER A 40 -13.16 -8.22 14.99
N ILE A 41 -13.72 -8.67 16.12
CA ILE A 41 -14.33 -10.00 16.26
C ILE A 41 -15.84 -9.88 16.06
N SER A 42 -16.36 -10.70 15.14
CA SER A 42 -17.80 -10.88 14.95
C SER A 42 -18.30 -12.04 15.82
N LYS A 43 -19.36 -11.79 16.55
CA LYS A 43 -20.08 -12.75 17.39
C LYS A 43 -21.37 -13.25 16.72
N THR A 44 -21.68 -12.79 15.49
CA THR A 44 -22.96 -13.10 14.81
C THR A 44 -23.16 -14.61 14.59
N GLY A 45 -22.07 -15.36 14.41
CA GLY A 45 -22.09 -16.82 14.25
C GLY A 45 -21.71 -17.58 15.53
N ALA A 46 -21.69 -16.93 16.70
CA ALA A 46 -21.30 -17.58 17.95
C ALA A 46 -22.25 -18.75 18.30
N ILE A 47 -21.63 -19.89 18.61
CA ILE A 47 -22.32 -21.11 19.01
C ILE A 47 -21.96 -21.38 20.48
N TYR A 48 -22.97 -21.58 21.29
CA TYR A 48 -22.87 -21.87 22.74
C TYR A 48 -23.34 -23.29 23.01
N THR A 49 -22.42 -24.25 22.89
CA THR A 49 -22.77 -25.66 23.15
C THR A 49 -22.76 -25.94 24.65
N GLY A 50 -23.94 -26.24 25.21
CA GLY A 50 -24.12 -26.49 26.61
C GLY A 50 -24.78 -25.36 27.41
N LEU A 51 -25.03 -24.19 26.80
CA LEU A 51 -25.81 -23.12 27.46
C LEU A 51 -27.24 -23.56 27.68
N VAL A 52 -27.80 -23.26 28.87
CA VAL A 52 -29.19 -23.50 29.20
C VAL A 52 -30.05 -22.35 28.68
N SER A 53 -31.17 -22.67 28.08
CA SER A 53 -32.08 -21.64 27.54
C SER A 53 -32.70 -20.83 28.68
N GLY A 54 -32.56 -19.52 28.59
CA GLY A 54 -33.07 -18.56 29.56
C GLY A 54 -32.05 -18.04 30.56
N ASP A 55 -30.82 -18.63 30.58
CA ASP A 55 -29.74 -18.14 31.42
C ASP A 55 -29.22 -16.78 30.94
N ASP A 56 -28.87 -15.91 31.88
CA ASP A 56 -28.22 -14.62 31.59
C ASP A 56 -26.72 -14.83 31.32
N PHE A 57 -26.36 -14.70 30.03
CA PHE A 57 -25.01 -14.95 29.55
C PHE A 57 -24.63 -13.99 28.41
N THR A 58 -23.66 -13.14 28.62
CA THR A 58 -23.15 -12.18 27.63
C THR A 58 -21.68 -12.41 27.35
N LEU A 59 -21.34 -12.56 26.08
CA LEU A 59 -19.95 -12.67 25.58
C LEU A 59 -19.43 -11.32 25.13
N THR A 60 -18.23 -10.93 25.60
CA THR A 60 -17.40 -9.90 25.02
C THR A 60 -16.12 -10.54 24.47
N ALA A 61 -15.72 -10.18 23.24
CA ALA A 61 -14.54 -10.74 22.60
C ALA A 61 -13.72 -9.65 21.92
N THR A 62 -12.41 -9.72 22.10
CA THR A 62 -11.42 -8.89 21.42
C THR A 62 -10.44 -9.78 20.65
N GLY A 63 -9.85 -9.24 19.59
CA GLY A 63 -8.91 -9.98 18.75
C GLY A 63 -7.63 -9.22 18.48
N VAL A 64 -6.53 -9.97 18.33
CA VAL A 64 -5.22 -9.43 18.02
C VAL A 64 -4.55 -10.27 16.92
N PHE A 65 -4.17 -9.64 15.81
CA PHE A 65 -3.33 -10.28 14.78
C PHE A 65 -1.93 -10.57 15.32
N ASN A 66 -1.31 -11.64 14.85
CA ASN A 66 0.06 -12.02 15.22
C ASN A 66 1.11 -10.95 14.88
N ASN A 67 0.88 -10.11 13.87
CA ASN A 67 1.61 -8.88 13.55
C ASN A 67 0.75 -7.99 12.64
N ALA A 68 1.16 -6.75 12.40
CA ALA A 68 0.39 -5.78 11.61
C ALA A 68 0.59 -5.90 10.09
N ASN A 69 1.56 -6.68 9.60
CA ASN A 69 1.92 -6.71 8.18
C ASN A 69 0.87 -7.41 7.31
N VAL A 70 0.81 -7.02 6.05
CA VAL A 70 -0.06 -7.58 5.03
C VAL A 70 0.23 -9.07 4.83
N ALA A 71 -0.79 -9.89 4.94
CA ALA A 71 -0.82 -11.30 4.55
C ALA A 71 -2.25 -11.84 4.57
N ASN A 72 -2.46 -12.96 3.88
CA ASN A 72 -3.68 -13.74 3.93
C ASN A 72 -3.62 -14.79 5.04
N GLY A 73 -4.79 -15.15 5.59
CA GLY A 73 -4.92 -16.23 6.57
C GLY A 73 -4.14 -16.01 7.85
N LYS A 74 -3.96 -14.76 8.28
CA LYS A 74 -3.21 -14.43 9.50
C LYS A 74 -3.96 -14.90 10.73
N THR A 75 -3.22 -15.48 11.68
CA THR A 75 -3.79 -15.86 12.97
C THR A 75 -4.23 -14.62 13.75
N VAL A 76 -5.46 -14.66 14.24
CA VAL A 76 -6.02 -13.73 15.20
C VAL A 76 -6.24 -14.46 16.50
N THR A 77 -5.53 -14.07 17.55
CA THR A 77 -5.77 -14.57 18.91
C THR A 77 -7.01 -13.88 19.48
N ILE A 78 -7.92 -14.66 20.05
CA ILE A 78 -9.17 -14.17 20.64
C ILE A 78 -9.04 -14.19 22.15
N SER A 79 -9.39 -13.08 22.78
CA SER A 79 -9.60 -12.97 24.24
C SER A 79 -11.07 -12.75 24.50
N SER A 80 -11.68 -13.68 25.23
CA SER A 80 -13.11 -13.65 25.58
C SER A 80 -13.31 -13.36 27.06
N SER A 81 -14.34 -12.61 27.39
CA SER A 81 -14.84 -12.40 28.74
C SER A 81 -16.36 -12.58 28.77
N TYR A 82 -16.88 -12.98 29.92
CA TYR A 82 -18.28 -13.33 30.10
C TYR A 82 -18.88 -12.58 31.27
N SER A 83 -20.12 -12.17 31.13
CA SER A 83 -20.91 -11.51 32.16
C SER A 83 -22.35 -12.00 32.13
N GLY A 84 -23.06 -11.84 33.23
CA GLY A 84 -24.43 -12.34 33.50
C GLY A 84 -24.50 -13.10 34.82
N ASP A 85 -25.68 -13.19 35.38
CA ASP A 85 -25.87 -13.78 36.71
C ASP A 85 -25.60 -15.30 36.75
N ASP A 86 -25.73 -15.99 35.59
CA ASP A 86 -25.59 -17.43 35.47
C ASP A 86 -24.20 -17.91 35.03
N VAL A 87 -23.24 -17.01 34.73
CA VAL A 87 -21.90 -17.37 34.25
C VAL A 87 -21.17 -18.31 35.21
N SER A 88 -21.34 -18.13 36.52
CA SER A 88 -20.69 -18.95 37.54
C SER A 88 -21.13 -20.44 37.54
N ASN A 89 -22.25 -20.75 36.88
CA ASN A 89 -22.76 -22.11 36.73
C ASN A 89 -22.02 -22.91 35.63
N TYR A 90 -21.09 -22.28 34.90
CA TYR A 90 -20.42 -22.87 33.74
C TYR A 90 -18.91 -22.99 33.90
N SER A 91 -18.36 -24.11 33.38
CA SER A 91 -16.96 -24.27 33.07
C SER A 91 -16.78 -24.01 31.56
N ILE A 92 -16.17 -22.87 31.19
CA ILE A 92 -16.20 -22.36 29.84
C ILE A 92 -14.92 -22.74 29.09
N THR A 93 -15.08 -23.37 27.93
CA THR A 93 -14.01 -23.59 26.93
C THR A 93 -14.14 -22.58 25.81
N ASN A 94 -13.12 -21.73 25.63
CA ASN A 94 -13.11 -20.64 24.68
C ASN A 94 -12.58 -21.08 23.31
N GLN A 95 -13.10 -20.44 22.24
CA GLN A 95 -12.37 -20.37 20.99
C GLN A 95 -11.18 -19.43 21.16
N SER A 96 -9.94 -19.96 21.07
CA SER A 96 -8.71 -19.20 21.33
C SER A 96 -8.20 -18.42 20.12
N SER A 97 -8.60 -18.80 18.90
CA SER A 97 -8.12 -18.15 17.66
C SER A 97 -9.08 -18.31 16.48
N THR A 98 -8.86 -17.49 15.48
CA THR A 98 -9.46 -17.54 14.15
C THR A 98 -8.45 -17.01 13.13
N THR A 99 -8.84 -16.86 11.87
CA THR A 99 -8.00 -16.26 10.84
C THR A 99 -8.70 -15.12 10.13
N ALA A 100 -7.92 -14.13 9.66
CA ALA A 100 -8.40 -13.04 8.80
C ALA A 100 -7.23 -12.52 7.95
N ASN A 101 -7.55 -11.64 6.98
CA ASN A 101 -6.56 -11.06 6.09
C ASN A 101 -6.27 -9.60 6.45
N ILE A 102 -5.02 -9.18 6.27
CA ILE A 102 -4.65 -7.78 6.19
C ILE A 102 -4.26 -7.50 4.73
N PHE A 103 -5.00 -6.63 4.06
CA PHE A 103 -4.76 -6.22 2.69
C PHE A 103 -3.85 -5.01 2.61
N ALA A 104 -3.08 -4.90 1.50
CA ALA A 104 -2.23 -3.74 1.25
C ALA A 104 -3.08 -2.46 1.18
N LYS A 105 -2.54 -1.39 1.76
CA LYS A 105 -3.16 -0.07 1.70
C LYS A 105 -2.80 0.60 0.38
N THR A 106 -3.82 1.06 -0.37
CA THR A 106 -3.60 1.77 -1.62
C THR A 106 -3.14 3.20 -1.34
N LEU A 107 -2.04 3.58 -1.99
CA LEU A 107 -1.51 4.93 -1.99
C LEU A 107 -2.00 5.70 -3.22
N THR A 108 -2.05 7.01 -3.10
CA THR A 108 -2.12 7.93 -4.23
C THR A 108 -0.80 8.69 -4.37
N ALA A 109 -0.43 9.08 -5.61
CA ALA A 109 0.77 9.84 -5.87
C ALA A 109 0.46 11.08 -6.70
N ASN A 110 1.08 12.20 -6.32
CA ASN A 110 1.17 13.40 -7.14
C ASN A 110 2.54 13.43 -7.83
N ALA A 111 2.55 13.63 -9.16
CA ALA A 111 3.75 13.67 -9.97
C ALA A 111 4.17 15.11 -10.27
N SER A 112 5.46 15.40 -10.17
CA SER A 112 6.09 16.63 -10.64
C SER A 112 7.24 16.27 -11.56
N ALA A 113 7.26 16.79 -12.80
CA ALA A 113 8.29 16.52 -13.77
C ALA A 113 9.24 17.71 -13.95
N SER A 114 10.52 17.41 -14.14
CA SER A 114 11.53 18.41 -14.45
C SER A 114 11.54 18.74 -15.94
N ASN A 115 11.74 20.03 -16.26
CA ASN A 115 12.07 20.44 -17.62
C ASN A 115 13.40 19.83 -18.06
N LYS A 116 13.57 19.62 -19.36
CA LYS A 116 14.84 19.19 -19.93
C LYS A 116 15.20 19.95 -21.20
N THR A 117 16.48 19.89 -21.58
CA THR A 117 16.94 20.27 -22.90
C THR A 117 16.79 19.09 -23.86
N TYR A 118 16.47 19.34 -25.11
CA TYR A 118 16.34 18.34 -26.15
C TYR A 118 17.58 17.44 -26.22
N ASN A 119 17.35 16.13 -26.20
CA ASN A 119 18.38 15.09 -26.21
C ASN A 119 18.00 13.89 -27.08
N GLY A 120 16.98 14.02 -27.93
CA GLY A 120 16.57 13.00 -28.88
C GLY A 120 15.70 11.87 -28.30
N ASN A 121 15.41 11.86 -27.00
CA ASN A 121 14.59 10.82 -26.37
C ASN A 121 13.41 11.39 -25.58
N THR A 122 12.49 10.49 -25.16
CA THR A 122 11.29 10.84 -24.40
C THR A 122 11.43 10.67 -22.89
N THR A 123 12.57 10.16 -22.39
CA THR A 123 12.77 9.94 -20.95
C THR A 123 12.53 11.22 -20.14
N ALA A 124 11.74 11.13 -19.08
CA ALA A 124 11.42 12.23 -18.18
C ALA A 124 11.92 11.92 -16.76
N THR A 125 12.42 12.95 -16.07
CA THR A 125 12.70 12.88 -14.63
C THR A 125 11.48 13.33 -13.87
N VAL A 126 10.95 12.46 -13.00
CA VAL A 126 9.75 12.72 -12.21
C VAL A 126 10.03 12.46 -10.73
N THR A 127 9.51 13.32 -9.87
CA THR A 127 9.43 13.14 -8.43
C THR A 127 7.97 12.87 -8.06
N LEU A 128 7.74 11.84 -7.24
CA LEU A 128 6.41 11.54 -6.70
C LEU A 128 6.34 11.89 -5.21
N THR A 129 5.19 12.43 -4.82
CA THR A 129 4.82 12.60 -3.42
C THR A 129 3.63 11.71 -3.12
N PHE A 130 3.78 10.82 -2.13
CA PHE A 130 2.73 9.88 -1.75
C PHE A 130 1.78 10.47 -0.72
N SER A 131 0.49 10.10 -0.86
CA SER A 131 -0.54 10.31 0.15
C SER A 131 -1.14 8.97 0.57
N GLY A 132 -1.51 8.85 1.85
CA GLY A 132 -2.12 7.64 2.41
C GLY A 132 -1.16 6.76 3.20
N LEU A 133 0.10 7.13 3.38
CA LEU A 133 1.02 6.46 4.31
C LEU A 133 0.45 6.46 5.73
N VAL A 134 0.76 5.43 6.51
CA VAL A 134 0.31 5.32 7.90
C VAL A 134 1.31 6.03 8.82
N GLY A 135 0.78 6.93 9.64
CA GLY A 135 1.60 7.68 10.61
C GLY A 135 2.74 8.45 9.95
N SER A 136 3.96 8.27 10.45
CA SER A 136 5.19 8.89 9.94
C SER A 136 6.01 7.95 9.03
N GLN A 137 5.43 6.85 8.56
CA GLN A 137 6.11 5.91 7.67
C GLN A 137 6.53 6.57 6.36
N THR A 138 7.70 6.19 5.85
CA THR A 138 8.16 6.59 4.52
C THR A 138 8.39 5.36 3.65
N LEU A 139 8.42 5.54 2.34
CA LEU A 139 8.80 4.52 1.37
C LEU A 139 9.84 5.08 0.41
N GLY A 140 10.76 4.23 -0.02
CA GLY A 140 11.60 4.50 -1.17
C GLY A 140 10.84 4.22 -2.46
N GLN A 141 11.31 4.80 -3.57
CA GLN A 141 10.67 4.66 -4.87
C GLN A 141 11.66 4.65 -6.01
N SER A 142 11.37 3.87 -7.05
CA SER A 142 11.97 3.97 -8.38
C SER A 142 10.86 4.22 -9.39
N VAL A 143 11.05 5.21 -10.27
CA VAL A 143 10.02 5.69 -11.18
C VAL A 143 10.57 5.72 -12.60
N THR A 144 9.80 5.23 -13.57
CA THR A 144 10.04 5.50 -14.99
C THR A 144 8.92 6.37 -15.54
N ALA A 145 9.28 7.37 -16.35
CA ALA A 145 8.32 8.29 -16.94
C ALA A 145 8.81 8.74 -18.32
N ALA A 146 7.88 9.16 -19.15
CA ALA A 146 8.18 9.61 -20.50
C ALA A 146 7.33 10.81 -20.91
N PHE A 147 7.93 11.71 -21.69
CA PHE A 147 7.21 12.71 -22.48
C PHE A 147 6.41 12.04 -23.60
N ASN A 148 5.30 12.63 -23.99
CA ASN A 148 4.46 12.17 -25.09
C ASN A 148 5.19 12.10 -26.45
N ASN A 149 6.23 12.92 -26.68
CA ASN A 149 7.17 12.83 -27.79
C ASN A 149 8.47 13.58 -27.45
N LYS A 150 9.53 13.40 -28.26
CA LYS A 150 10.86 13.98 -28.02
C LYS A 150 10.98 15.46 -28.41
N ASN A 151 10.05 16.04 -29.15
CA ASN A 151 10.17 17.35 -29.76
C ASN A 151 10.10 18.48 -28.73
N VAL A 152 10.79 19.58 -29.04
CA VAL A 152 10.76 20.83 -28.27
C VAL A 152 9.32 21.32 -28.10
N GLY A 153 9.00 21.84 -26.95
CA GLY A 153 7.67 22.39 -26.64
C GLY A 153 7.48 22.67 -25.16
N THR A 154 6.46 23.49 -24.87
CA THR A 154 6.04 23.84 -23.52
C THR A 154 4.82 23.03 -23.11
N GLY A 155 4.66 22.78 -21.81
CA GLY A 155 3.48 22.11 -21.27
C GLY A 155 3.27 20.70 -21.81
N LYS A 156 4.33 20.00 -22.21
CA LYS A 156 4.23 18.65 -22.78
C LYS A 156 3.83 17.65 -21.72
N THR A 157 2.88 16.77 -22.06
CA THR A 157 2.46 15.70 -21.14
C THR A 157 3.60 14.75 -20.84
N VAL A 158 3.79 14.48 -19.56
CA VAL A 158 4.66 13.45 -19.00
C VAL A 158 3.80 12.41 -18.31
N THR A 159 3.97 11.15 -18.68
CA THR A 159 3.24 10.02 -18.06
C THR A 159 4.21 9.18 -17.26
N VAL A 160 3.80 8.82 -16.03
CA VAL A 160 4.49 7.85 -15.19
C VAL A 160 4.15 6.44 -15.66
N ASN A 161 5.15 5.72 -16.18
CA ASN A 161 4.97 4.40 -16.77
C ASN A 161 5.03 3.27 -15.73
N SER A 162 5.93 3.41 -14.74
CA SER A 162 6.06 2.44 -13.65
C SER A 162 6.47 3.10 -12.36
N ILE A 163 6.00 2.51 -11.25
CA ILE A 163 6.41 2.86 -9.89
C ILE A 163 6.74 1.57 -9.17
N THR A 164 7.98 1.47 -8.67
CA THR A 164 8.41 0.37 -7.80
C THR A 164 8.67 0.95 -6.42
N LEU A 165 7.94 0.44 -5.42
CA LEU A 165 8.15 0.83 -4.02
C LEU A 165 9.29 0.03 -3.42
N SER A 166 10.02 0.62 -2.49
CA SER A 166 10.98 -0.05 -1.63
C SER A 166 10.75 0.37 -0.18
N ASP A 167 11.28 -0.43 0.75
CA ASP A 167 11.15 -0.14 2.16
C ASP A 167 11.79 1.20 2.50
N GLY A 168 11.19 1.90 3.44
CA GLY A 168 11.63 3.20 3.90
C GLY A 168 11.93 3.21 5.40
N SER A 169 11.72 4.35 6.04
CA SER A 169 11.94 4.53 7.47
C SER A 169 10.64 4.46 8.28
N ASN A 170 10.80 4.47 9.62
CA ASN A 170 9.71 4.43 10.59
C ASN A 170 8.75 3.22 10.41
N GLY A 171 9.29 2.07 9.99
CA GLY A 171 8.52 0.84 9.79
C GLY A 171 7.74 0.80 8.47
N GLY A 172 8.05 1.68 7.53
CA GLY A 172 7.47 1.66 6.18
C GLY A 172 8.01 0.48 5.37
N LEU A 173 7.18 -0.55 5.19
CA LEU A 173 7.47 -1.72 4.36
C LEU A 173 6.67 -1.63 3.06
N ALA A 174 7.34 -1.72 1.92
CA ALA A 174 6.72 -1.66 0.59
C ALA A 174 5.61 -2.71 0.42
N SER A 175 5.79 -3.89 1.01
CA SER A 175 4.82 -4.99 0.97
C SER A 175 3.47 -4.67 1.63
N ASN A 176 3.41 -3.64 2.48
CA ASN A 176 2.18 -3.22 3.15
C ASN A 176 1.37 -2.21 2.32
N TYR A 177 1.87 -1.81 1.16
CA TYR A 177 1.26 -0.79 0.33
C TYR A 177 1.13 -1.24 -1.13
N THR A 178 0.21 -0.63 -1.83
CA THR A 178 0.05 -0.75 -3.28
C THR A 178 -0.15 0.61 -3.91
N ILE A 179 0.29 0.78 -5.16
CA ILE A 179 0.13 2.01 -5.92
C ILE A 179 0.01 1.65 -7.40
N SER A 180 -0.80 2.38 -8.14
CA SER A 180 -0.90 2.24 -9.59
C SER A 180 -0.06 3.32 -10.27
N ALA A 181 0.57 3.01 -11.39
CA ALA A 181 1.16 3.98 -12.31
C ALA A 181 0.09 4.64 -13.18
N GLY A 182 0.49 5.58 -14.04
CA GLY A 182 -0.40 6.30 -14.96
C GLY A 182 -0.66 7.75 -14.56
N GLN A 183 -0.03 8.25 -13.48
CA GLN A 183 -0.07 9.68 -13.15
C GLN A 183 0.49 10.50 -14.32
N THR A 184 -0.15 11.63 -14.59
CA THR A 184 0.28 12.58 -15.61
C THR A 184 0.62 13.92 -15.00
N THR A 185 1.60 14.59 -15.57
CA THR A 185 2.00 15.96 -15.25
C THR A 185 2.50 16.63 -16.52
N THR A 186 3.01 17.85 -16.42
CA THR A 186 3.57 18.55 -17.57
C THR A 186 4.96 19.08 -17.28
N ALA A 187 5.78 19.14 -18.33
CA ALA A 187 7.10 19.78 -18.30
C ALA A 187 7.49 20.27 -19.70
N ASN A 188 8.56 21.03 -19.80
CA ASN A 188 9.01 21.60 -21.06
C ASN A 188 10.25 20.85 -21.60
N ILE A 189 10.35 20.75 -22.92
CA ILE A 189 11.58 20.40 -23.62
C ILE A 189 12.08 21.67 -24.35
N ALA A 190 13.19 22.21 -23.86
CA ALA A 190 13.86 23.37 -24.50
C ALA A 190 14.73 22.94 -25.66
N GLY A 191 14.95 23.84 -26.63
CA GLY A 191 15.88 23.62 -27.72
C GLY A 191 17.29 23.42 -27.22
N LYS A 192 18.04 22.54 -27.90
CA LYS A 192 19.48 22.40 -27.71
C LYS A 192 20.20 23.36 -28.63
N ALA A 193 21.17 24.12 -28.09
CA ALA A 193 21.98 25.03 -28.88
C ALA A 193 22.89 24.24 -29.82
N LEU A 194 22.96 24.69 -31.06
CA LEU A 194 23.92 24.24 -32.06
C LEU A 194 24.89 25.37 -32.40
N THR A 195 26.13 25.02 -32.61
CA THR A 195 27.14 25.93 -33.18
C THR A 195 27.61 25.38 -34.51
N VAL A 196 27.80 26.30 -35.45
CA VAL A 196 28.30 26.02 -36.82
C VAL A 196 29.69 26.59 -36.93
N SER A 197 30.62 25.84 -37.51
CA SER A 197 31.97 26.25 -37.82
C SER A 197 32.40 25.67 -39.17
N GLY A 198 33.60 26.05 -39.68
CA GLY A 198 34.14 25.53 -40.93
C GLY A 198 33.60 26.19 -42.19
N ILE A 199 32.83 27.28 -42.06
CA ILE A 199 32.45 28.10 -43.22
C ILE A 199 33.64 28.96 -43.58
N THR A 200 34.07 28.91 -44.85
CA THR A 200 35.18 29.72 -45.41
C THR A 200 34.70 30.52 -46.60
N ALA A 201 35.44 31.57 -46.94
CA ALA A 201 35.24 32.32 -48.16
C ALA A 201 36.52 32.24 -48.97
N PRO A 202 36.51 31.69 -50.19
CA PRO A 202 37.68 31.70 -51.07
C PRO A 202 38.02 33.11 -51.53
N ASN A 203 39.30 33.35 -51.83
CA ASN A 203 39.75 34.61 -52.46
C ASN A 203 39.05 34.78 -53.79
N LYS A 204 38.72 36.02 -54.15
CA LYS A 204 38.17 36.36 -55.46
C LYS A 204 39.00 37.46 -56.13
N THR A 205 39.00 37.46 -57.44
CA THR A 205 39.53 38.56 -58.24
C THR A 205 38.56 39.75 -58.13
N TYR A 206 39.12 40.98 -58.19
CA TYR A 206 38.32 42.21 -58.18
C TYR A 206 37.33 42.24 -59.33
N ASP A 207 36.05 42.37 -59.04
CA ASP A 207 34.93 42.36 -59.94
C ASP A 207 33.97 43.55 -59.75
N GLY A 208 34.37 44.55 -58.96
CA GLY A 208 33.56 45.75 -58.70
C GLY A 208 32.41 45.56 -57.70
N ASN A 209 32.23 44.38 -57.06
CA ASN A 209 31.18 44.14 -56.07
C ASN A 209 31.74 43.57 -54.78
N THR A 210 30.90 43.60 -53.75
CA THR A 210 31.22 43.11 -52.36
C THR A 210 30.75 41.71 -52.12
N ASN A 211 30.13 41.00 -53.08
CA ASN A 211 29.67 39.64 -52.91
C ASN A 211 30.82 38.66 -52.72
N ALA A 212 30.78 37.86 -51.66
CA ALA A 212 31.75 36.80 -51.41
C ALA A 212 30.99 35.43 -51.45
N PRO A 213 31.38 34.53 -52.34
CA PRO A 213 30.89 33.16 -52.29
C PRO A 213 31.38 32.51 -51.01
N LEU A 214 30.49 31.80 -50.30
CA LEU A 214 30.83 31.04 -49.12
C LEU A 214 31.00 29.56 -49.50
N ASP A 215 32.05 28.94 -48.95
CA ASP A 215 32.27 27.51 -49.07
C ASP A 215 31.87 26.85 -47.80
N GLY A 216 30.83 25.99 -47.89
CA GLY A 216 30.26 25.18 -46.81
C GLY A 216 30.69 23.72 -46.83
N SER A 217 31.64 23.32 -47.71
CA SER A 217 32.07 21.92 -47.84
C SER A 217 32.67 21.32 -46.57
N SER A 218 33.14 22.16 -45.65
CA SER A 218 33.76 21.77 -44.36
C SER A 218 32.92 22.16 -43.14
N ILE A 219 31.61 22.34 -43.31
CA ILE A 219 30.72 22.71 -42.18
C ILE A 219 30.75 21.61 -41.12
N LEU A 220 30.98 22.05 -39.90
CA LEU A 220 30.88 21.22 -38.68
C LEU A 220 29.79 21.75 -37.78
N TYR A 221 28.89 20.86 -37.38
CA TYR A 221 27.83 21.14 -36.38
C TYR A 221 28.25 20.58 -35.04
N SER A 222 28.42 21.42 -34.03
CA SER A 222 28.67 21.01 -32.66
C SER A 222 27.36 21.10 -31.84
N GLY A 223 27.03 20.06 -31.11
CA GLY A 223 25.80 19.98 -30.31
C GLY A 223 24.67 19.18 -30.97
N LEU A 224 24.83 18.70 -32.21
CA LEU A 224 23.86 17.87 -32.89
C LEU A 224 23.62 16.59 -32.08
N VAL A 225 22.36 16.16 -31.94
CA VAL A 225 22.00 14.91 -31.30
C VAL A 225 22.10 13.79 -32.34
N SER A 226 22.72 12.67 -31.96
CA SER A 226 22.87 11.52 -32.85
C SER A 226 21.52 11.06 -33.42
N GLY A 227 21.45 10.94 -34.76
CA GLY A 227 20.23 10.56 -35.48
C GLY A 227 19.33 11.73 -35.89
N ASP A 228 19.68 12.96 -35.54
CA ASP A 228 19.03 14.14 -36.11
C ASP A 228 19.72 14.54 -37.43
N ASP A 229 18.90 14.95 -38.39
CA ASP A 229 19.34 15.48 -39.70
C ASP A 229 19.03 16.97 -39.78
N ILE A 230 19.99 17.74 -40.26
CA ILE A 230 19.86 19.15 -40.57
C ILE A 230 20.33 19.30 -42.04
N GLY A 231 19.33 19.13 -42.97
CA GLY A 231 19.54 19.33 -44.37
C GLY A 231 19.77 20.82 -44.73
#